data_0fe3fee4177ebd917d67d4188579c8d8
#
_entry.id   0fe3fee4177ebd917d67d4188579c8d8
#
_cell.length_a   1.000
_cell.length_b   1.000
_cell.length_c   1.000
_cell.angle_alpha   90.00
_cell.angle_beta   90.00
_cell.angle_gamma   90.00
#
_symmetry.space_group_name_H-M   'P 1'
#
loop_
_entity.id
_entity.type
_entity.pdbx_description
1 polymer ?
#
loop_
_entity_poly.entity_id
_entity_poly.type
_entity_poly.pdbx_seq_one_letter_code
_entity_poly.pdbx_strand_id
1 'polypeptide(L)'
;MPKVSPATVPTRGEALRSACGQTRSLVLLALGLALAAIGAVLQPARAQEAATPGGMQIFVTPYLWLSGIDATIKTPLPRAPSVTADVSAVDLLSHLSAVPFMGSIEIRDGPLGLLGDALHVPVGTDITTRNIFYRGGNAALITDSGTALLLYRALEAPTQYADLGVGFRAWGFSSNLTLNPGALPGTSVNRSASWVDPLIGGRYHIDLPAGLLPSGFGLTAYGDVGGFGVGAHSDWQLIGTVDYTPTPWLNLHLGYRSLNFDYTASGGFDLGFNVHMKGPILAATFRF
;
A
#
# COMPACT_ATOMS: atom_id res chain seq x y z
N MET A 1 -17.04 -56.61 2.89
CA MET A 1 -15.83 -55.83 2.71
C MET A 1 -16.23 -54.43 2.21
N PRO A 2 -16.08 -53.37 2.98
CA PRO A 2 -16.41 -52.01 2.53
C PRO A 2 -15.28 -51.51 1.60
N LYS A 3 -15.66 -50.95 0.44
CA LYS A 3 -14.78 -50.26 -0.47
C LYS A 3 -14.36 -48.92 0.13
N VAL A 4 -13.08 -48.78 0.43
CA VAL A 4 -12.46 -47.50 0.79
C VAL A 4 -12.27 -46.72 -0.49
N SER A 5 -12.96 -45.57 -0.62
CA SER A 5 -12.78 -44.61 -1.70
C SER A 5 -11.44 -43.86 -1.49
N PRO A 6 -10.58 -43.71 -2.50
CA PRO A 6 -9.33 -42.95 -2.32
C PRO A 6 -9.64 -41.46 -2.14
N ALA A 7 -9.11 -40.88 -1.08
CA ALA A 7 -9.14 -39.43 -0.86
C ALA A 7 -8.32 -38.74 -1.97
N THR A 8 -8.96 -37.88 -2.74
CA THR A 8 -8.30 -37.03 -3.75
C THR A 8 -7.45 -35.99 -3.02
N VAL A 9 -6.14 -36.10 -3.19
CA VAL A 9 -5.19 -35.06 -2.76
C VAL A 9 -5.36 -33.87 -3.70
N PRO A 10 -5.62 -32.67 -3.20
CA PRO A 10 -5.81 -31.49 -4.03
C PRO A 10 -4.54 -31.21 -4.83
N THR A 11 -4.67 -30.93 -6.11
CA THR A 11 -3.55 -30.61 -6.97
C THR A 11 -2.92 -29.28 -6.54
N ARG A 12 -1.59 -29.16 -6.73
CA ARG A 12 -0.80 -27.97 -6.35
C ARG A 12 -1.40 -26.65 -6.90
N GLY A 13 -2.16 -26.73 -7.99
CA GLY A 13 -2.89 -25.60 -8.58
C GLY A 13 -4.12 -25.17 -7.80
N GLU A 14 -4.81 -26.10 -7.12
CA GLU A 14 -5.99 -25.80 -6.31
C GLU A 14 -5.61 -25.17 -4.97
N ALA A 15 -4.51 -25.61 -4.37
CA ALA A 15 -3.96 -25.01 -3.15
C ALA A 15 -3.48 -23.56 -3.39
N LEU A 16 -2.88 -23.27 -4.56
CA LEU A 16 -2.46 -21.91 -4.93
C LEU A 16 -3.65 -20.99 -5.25
N ARG A 17 -4.72 -21.51 -5.85
CA ARG A 17 -5.96 -20.73 -6.05
C ARG A 17 -6.66 -20.41 -4.75
N SER A 18 -6.65 -21.32 -3.79
CA SER A 18 -7.20 -21.11 -2.44
C SER A 18 -6.43 -20.04 -1.67
N ALA A 19 -5.10 -20.07 -1.71
CA ALA A 19 -4.26 -19.06 -1.03
C ALA A 19 -4.43 -17.66 -1.65
N CYS A 20 -4.46 -17.56 -2.98
CA CYS A 20 -4.70 -16.29 -3.68
C CYS A 20 -6.11 -15.74 -3.44
N GLY A 21 -7.11 -16.62 -3.30
CA GLY A 21 -8.49 -16.25 -2.95
C GLY A 21 -8.61 -15.70 -1.52
N GLN A 22 -7.88 -16.27 -0.56
CA GLN A 22 -7.92 -15.82 0.83
C GLN A 22 -7.26 -14.45 1.03
N THR A 23 -6.14 -14.18 0.35
CA THR A 23 -5.47 -12.87 0.45
C THR A 23 -6.30 -11.75 -0.20
N ARG A 24 -6.90 -12.02 -1.36
CA ARG A 24 -7.88 -11.10 -1.98
C ARG A 24 -9.08 -10.84 -1.07
N SER A 25 -9.58 -11.86 -0.38
CA SER A 25 -10.70 -11.72 0.55
C SER A 25 -10.34 -10.85 1.76
N LEU A 26 -9.13 -10.96 2.30
CA LEU A 26 -8.68 -10.14 3.44
C LEU A 26 -8.48 -8.67 3.06
N VAL A 27 -7.88 -8.40 1.90
CA VAL A 27 -7.72 -7.02 1.39
C VAL A 27 -9.07 -6.42 1.01
N LEU A 28 -9.96 -7.20 0.38
CA LEU A 28 -11.32 -6.77 0.05
C LEU A 28 -12.20 -6.62 1.30
N LEU A 29 -11.99 -7.38 2.35
CA LEU A 29 -12.69 -7.24 3.62
C LEU A 29 -12.24 -5.97 4.36
N ALA A 30 -10.95 -5.66 4.34
CA ALA A 30 -10.42 -4.41 4.87
C ALA A 30 -10.91 -3.19 4.05
N LEU A 31 -10.94 -3.32 2.71
CA LEU A 31 -11.51 -2.31 1.81
C LEU A 31 -13.03 -2.17 2.02
N GLY A 32 -13.75 -3.29 2.16
CA GLY A 32 -15.19 -3.32 2.38
C GLY A 32 -15.60 -2.70 3.71
N LEU A 33 -14.82 -2.91 4.78
CA LEU A 33 -15.01 -2.26 6.07
C LEU A 33 -14.73 -0.75 6.01
N ALA A 34 -13.70 -0.33 5.26
CA ALA A 34 -13.42 1.09 5.03
C ALA A 34 -14.53 1.77 4.21
N LEU A 35 -15.03 1.12 3.15
CA LEU A 35 -16.14 1.62 2.32
C LEU A 35 -17.49 1.62 3.06
N ALA A 36 -17.77 0.62 3.90
CA ALA A 36 -18.96 0.59 4.74
C ALA A 36 -18.96 1.70 5.79
N ALA A 37 -17.79 2.03 6.36
CA ALA A 37 -17.62 3.16 7.26
C ALA A 37 -17.86 4.50 6.53
N ILE A 38 -17.40 4.65 5.28
CA ILE A 38 -17.66 5.83 4.45
C ILE A 38 -19.15 5.96 4.12
N GLY A 39 -19.85 4.85 3.81
CA GLY A 39 -21.29 4.86 3.51
C GLY A 39 -22.18 5.25 4.71
N ALA A 40 -21.75 4.94 5.93
CA ALA A 40 -22.46 5.33 7.16
C ALA A 40 -22.25 6.82 7.53
N VAL A 41 -21.19 7.46 7.02
CA VAL A 41 -20.80 8.85 7.32
C VAL A 41 -21.37 9.87 6.33
N LEU A 42 -21.90 9.41 5.16
CA LEU A 42 -22.52 10.28 4.15
C LEU A 42 -23.94 10.77 4.52
N GLN A 43 -24.35 10.72 5.79
CA GLN A 43 -25.50 11.49 6.24
C GLN A 43 -25.12 12.97 6.28
N PRO A 44 -26.00 13.90 5.84
CA PRO A 44 -25.67 15.32 5.80
C PRO A 44 -25.25 15.76 7.20
N ALA A 45 -23.98 16.13 7.32
CA ALA A 45 -23.41 16.63 8.56
C ALA A 45 -24.23 17.85 9.01
N ARG A 46 -25.09 17.67 10.00
CA ARG A 46 -25.48 18.78 10.87
C ARG A 46 -24.17 19.25 11.49
N ALA A 47 -23.91 20.56 11.35
CA ALA A 47 -22.76 21.19 11.97
C ALA A 47 -22.62 20.70 13.42
N GLN A 48 -21.66 19.79 13.64
CA GLN A 48 -21.43 19.24 14.96
C GLN A 48 -20.61 20.30 15.71
N GLU A 49 -21.16 20.77 16.80
CA GLU A 49 -20.48 21.61 17.78
C GLU A 49 -19.08 21.09 18.06
N ALA A 50 -18.13 22.00 18.29
CA ALA A 50 -16.74 21.70 18.60
C ALA A 50 -16.63 20.48 19.52
N ALA A 51 -15.92 19.45 19.04
CA ALA A 51 -15.75 18.18 19.75
C ALA A 51 -15.35 18.44 21.20
N THR A 52 -16.13 17.92 22.12
CA THR A 52 -15.82 17.90 23.55
C THR A 52 -14.44 17.26 23.73
N PRO A 53 -13.51 17.85 24.51
CA PRO A 53 -12.24 17.22 24.80
C PRO A 53 -12.48 15.85 25.48
N GLY A 54 -12.18 14.75 24.78
CA GLY A 54 -12.36 13.37 25.28
C GLY A 54 -13.28 12.46 24.46
N GLY A 55 -13.77 12.89 23.30
CA GLY A 55 -14.58 12.05 22.41
C GLY A 55 -13.74 11.33 21.33
N MET A 56 -14.25 10.20 20.84
CA MET A 56 -13.69 9.46 19.70
C MET A 56 -13.68 10.36 18.46
N GLN A 57 -12.55 10.42 17.79
CA GLN A 57 -12.36 11.18 16.55
C GLN A 57 -12.05 10.23 15.40
N ILE A 58 -12.59 10.52 14.22
CA ILE A 58 -12.35 9.74 13.01
C ILE A 58 -11.73 10.66 11.97
N PHE A 59 -10.62 10.22 11.39
CA PHE A 59 -9.91 10.91 10.32
C PHE A 59 -9.94 10.01 9.08
N VAL A 60 -10.38 10.56 7.95
CA VAL A 60 -10.38 9.87 6.66
C VAL A 60 -9.51 10.66 5.71
N THR A 61 -8.49 10.01 5.15
CA THR A 61 -7.46 10.66 4.34
C THR A 61 -7.31 9.98 2.99
N PRO A 62 -8.12 10.32 1.98
CA PRO A 62 -7.78 9.98 0.61
C PRO A 62 -6.50 10.70 0.20
N TYR A 63 -5.65 10.01 -0.56
CA TYR A 63 -4.42 10.60 -1.07
C TYR A 63 -4.09 10.11 -2.48
N LEU A 64 -3.23 10.87 -3.17
CA LEU A 64 -2.61 10.51 -4.43
C LEU A 64 -1.09 10.50 -4.22
N TRP A 65 -0.46 9.35 -4.46
CA TRP A 65 0.98 9.20 -4.43
C TRP A 65 1.51 8.93 -5.83
N LEU A 66 2.24 9.90 -6.39
CA LEU A 66 2.83 9.84 -7.71
C LEU A 66 4.22 9.21 -7.59
N SER A 67 4.28 7.90 -7.37
CA SER A 67 5.55 7.20 -7.18
C SER A 67 6.19 6.78 -8.50
N GLY A 68 7.50 7.02 -8.65
CA GLY A 68 8.35 6.20 -9.49
C GLY A 68 8.72 4.90 -8.78
N ILE A 69 9.16 3.91 -9.52
CA ILE A 69 9.54 2.58 -9.02
C ILE A 69 10.94 2.23 -9.53
N ASP A 70 11.89 2.07 -8.62
CA ASP A 70 13.19 1.45 -8.86
C ASP A 70 13.13 0.02 -8.34
N ALA A 71 13.13 -0.97 -9.21
CA ALA A 71 13.06 -2.36 -8.82
C ALA A 71 14.30 -3.15 -9.25
N THR A 72 14.86 -3.94 -8.34
CA THR A 72 15.93 -4.91 -8.64
C THR A 72 15.43 -6.31 -8.37
N ILE A 73 15.38 -7.13 -9.41
CA ILE A 73 15.02 -8.55 -9.32
C ILE A 73 16.32 -9.34 -9.22
N LYS A 74 16.53 -9.99 -8.08
CA LYS A 74 17.65 -10.91 -7.84
C LYS A 74 17.25 -12.29 -8.38
N THR A 75 18.02 -12.83 -9.31
CA THR A 75 17.78 -14.18 -9.83
C THR A 75 18.54 -15.21 -9.01
N PRO A 76 17.98 -16.40 -8.74
CA PRO A 76 18.63 -17.44 -7.91
C PRO A 76 19.78 -18.15 -8.62
N LEU A 77 20.01 -17.88 -9.89
CA LEU A 77 21.06 -18.53 -10.65
C LEU A 77 22.44 -17.97 -10.27
N PRO A 78 23.39 -18.78 -9.82
CA PRO A 78 24.76 -18.34 -9.57
C PRO A 78 25.35 -17.66 -10.80
N ARG A 79 25.79 -16.43 -10.67
CA ARG A 79 26.34 -15.58 -11.73
C ARG A 79 25.34 -15.02 -12.75
N ALA A 80 24.02 -15.19 -12.58
CA ALA A 80 23.05 -14.46 -13.37
C ALA A 80 23.00 -12.97 -12.93
N PRO A 81 22.99 -12.03 -13.87
CA PRO A 81 22.89 -10.62 -13.52
C PRO A 81 21.51 -10.33 -12.91
N SER A 82 21.48 -9.44 -11.91
CA SER A 82 20.22 -8.84 -11.46
C SER A 82 19.62 -8.01 -12.59
N VAL A 83 18.29 -8.05 -12.70
CA VAL A 83 17.56 -7.21 -13.65
C VAL A 83 17.04 -5.99 -12.89
N THR A 84 17.40 -4.80 -13.36
CA THR A 84 16.90 -3.52 -12.81
C THR A 84 15.84 -2.96 -13.74
N ALA A 85 14.74 -2.47 -13.16
CA ALA A 85 13.72 -1.71 -13.86
C ALA A 85 13.57 -0.36 -13.14
N ASP A 86 13.56 0.70 -13.92
CA ASP A 86 13.29 2.07 -13.48
C ASP A 86 12.05 2.56 -14.24
N VAL A 87 10.99 2.88 -13.50
CA VAL A 87 9.73 3.36 -14.07
C VAL A 87 9.41 4.70 -13.43
N SER A 88 9.33 5.74 -14.25
CA SER A 88 8.97 7.07 -13.75
C SER A 88 7.51 7.15 -13.30
N ALA A 89 7.19 8.10 -12.42
CA ALA A 89 5.80 8.34 -11.99
C ALA A 89 4.87 8.68 -13.18
N VAL A 90 5.36 9.38 -14.19
CA VAL A 90 4.59 9.73 -15.39
C VAL A 90 4.31 8.48 -16.24
N ASP A 91 5.30 7.60 -16.38
CA ASP A 91 5.12 6.34 -17.10
C ASP A 91 4.12 5.45 -16.36
N LEU A 92 4.22 5.37 -15.03
CA LEU A 92 3.28 4.60 -14.22
C LEU A 92 1.83 5.09 -14.41
N LEU A 93 1.61 6.41 -14.36
CA LEU A 93 0.29 7.02 -14.57
C LEU A 93 -0.26 6.72 -15.97
N SER A 94 0.58 6.71 -16.99
CA SER A 94 0.16 6.45 -18.37
C SER A 94 -0.23 4.98 -18.62
N HIS A 95 0.17 4.07 -17.73
CA HIS A 95 -0.06 2.64 -17.81
C HIS A 95 -1.06 2.12 -16.75
N LEU A 96 -1.78 3.03 -16.06
CA LEU A 96 -2.86 2.62 -15.15
C LEU A 96 -3.96 1.90 -15.96
N SER A 97 -4.26 0.68 -15.59
CA SER A 97 -5.33 -0.13 -16.22
C SER A 97 -6.71 0.11 -15.59
N ALA A 98 -6.75 0.70 -14.38
CA ALA A 98 -7.94 1.14 -13.69
C ALA A 98 -7.60 2.26 -12.71
N VAL A 99 -8.62 2.88 -12.10
CA VAL A 99 -8.45 3.93 -11.08
C VAL A 99 -7.75 3.33 -9.86
N PRO A 100 -6.57 3.85 -9.44
CA PRO A 100 -5.91 3.41 -8.22
C PRO A 100 -6.71 3.86 -7.00
N PHE A 101 -6.67 3.06 -5.94
CA PHE A 101 -7.20 3.45 -4.64
C PHE A 101 -6.05 3.66 -3.66
N MET A 102 -6.04 4.82 -3.01
CA MET A 102 -5.05 5.17 -1.99
C MET A 102 -5.73 5.98 -0.90
N GLY A 103 -5.63 5.53 0.34
CA GLY A 103 -6.26 6.24 1.45
C GLY A 103 -5.99 5.61 2.78
N SER A 104 -6.19 6.40 3.84
CA SER A 104 -6.09 5.94 5.21
C SER A 104 -7.29 6.38 6.04
N ILE A 105 -7.53 5.64 7.11
CA ILE A 105 -8.49 5.95 8.16
C ILE A 105 -7.79 5.85 9.50
N GLU A 106 -8.00 6.83 10.37
CA GLU A 106 -7.54 6.79 11.75
C GLU A 106 -8.73 7.00 12.68
N ILE A 107 -8.84 6.16 13.69
CA ILE A 107 -9.80 6.30 14.77
C ILE A 107 -8.99 6.56 16.04
N ARG A 108 -9.30 7.65 16.76
CA ARG A 108 -8.57 8.07 17.95
C ARG A 108 -9.50 8.30 19.12
N ASP A 109 -9.11 7.77 20.28
CA ASP A 109 -9.75 8.02 21.55
C ASP A 109 -8.67 8.35 22.59
N GLY A 110 -8.63 9.60 23.01
CA GLY A 110 -7.56 10.12 23.87
C GLY A 110 -6.16 9.85 23.28
N PRO A 111 -5.24 9.24 24.06
CA PRO A 111 -3.88 8.98 23.62
C PRO A 111 -3.76 7.79 22.65
N LEU A 112 -4.81 6.97 22.51
CA LEU A 112 -4.79 5.79 21.65
C LEU A 112 -5.39 6.09 20.27
N GLY A 113 -4.77 5.55 19.23
CA GLY A 113 -5.23 5.63 17.85
C GLY A 113 -5.09 4.28 17.15
N LEU A 114 -5.99 4.00 16.21
CA LEU A 114 -5.89 2.89 15.28
C LEU A 114 -5.84 3.47 13.86
N LEU A 115 -4.72 3.28 13.18
CA LEU A 115 -4.51 3.74 11.81
C LEU A 115 -4.59 2.54 10.86
N GLY A 116 -5.42 2.65 9.83
CA GLY A 116 -5.44 1.76 8.67
C GLY A 116 -5.06 2.54 7.42
N ASP A 117 -4.14 2.03 6.61
CA ASP A 117 -3.76 2.59 5.30
C ASP A 117 -3.92 1.50 4.23
N ALA A 118 -4.45 1.85 3.07
CA ALA A 118 -4.62 0.92 1.97
C ALA A 118 -4.21 1.56 0.64
N LEU A 119 -3.51 0.75 -0.18
CA LEU A 119 -3.04 1.12 -1.50
C LEU A 119 -3.36 -0.02 -2.46
N HIS A 120 -4.00 0.32 -3.59
CA HIS A 120 -4.28 -0.58 -4.71
C HIS A 120 -3.90 0.10 -6.00
N VAL A 121 -2.89 -0.43 -6.70
CA VAL A 121 -2.37 0.16 -7.94
C VAL A 121 -2.35 -0.89 -9.03
N PRO A 122 -3.32 -0.87 -9.96
CA PRO A 122 -3.35 -1.73 -11.13
C PRO A 122 -2.63 -1.06 -12.31
N VAL A 123 -1.61 -1.72 -12.84
CA VAL A 123 -0.84 -1.27 -14.01
C VAL A 123 -0.94 -2.30 -15.11
N GLY A 124 -1.06 -1.87 -16.36
CA GLY A 124 -1.10 -2.75 -17.52
C GLY A 124 -0.47 -2.10 -18.74
N THR A 125 0.15 -2.90 -19.57
CA THR A 125 0.72 -2.44 -20.84
C THR A 125 0.57 -3.50 -21.92
N ASP A 126 0.35 -3.05 -23.15
CA ASP A 126 0.37 -3.91 -24.31
C ASP A 126 1.82 -4.12 -24.78
N ILE A 127 2.15 -5.37 -25.05
CA ILE A 127 3.46 -5.77 -25.55
C ILE A 127 3.38 -5.88 -27.06
N THR A 128 4.16 -5.04 -27.74
CA THR A 128 4.35 -5.16 -29.20
C THR A 128 5.61 -5.94 -29.46
N THR A 129 5.50 -7.10 -30.11
CA THR A 129 6.66 -7.90 -30.53
C THR A 129 6.81 -7.85 -32.04
N ARG A 130 8.05 -7.77 -32.51
CA ARG A 130 8.40 -7.87 -33.94
C ARG A 130 8.95 -9.25 -34.31
N ASN A 131 8.87 -10.23 -33.39
CA ASN A 131 9.36 -11.57 -33.66
C ASN A 131 8.25 -12.46 -34.28
N ILE A 132 8.65 -13.53 -34.95
CA ILE A 132 7.73 -14.46 -35.61
C ILE A 132 7.03 -15.40 -34.61
N PHE A 133 7.57 -15.55 -33.39
CA PHE A 133 7.11 -16.56 -32.44
C PHE A 133 5.81 -16.10 -31.73
N TYR A 134 5.68 -14.81 -31.39
CA TYR A 134 4.49 -14.25 -30.78
C TYR A 134 4.12 -12.91 -31.44
N ARG A 135 2.81 -12.63 -31.58
CA ARG A 135 2.28 -11.41 -32.22
C ARG A 135 1.88 -10.34 -31.21
N GLY A 136 2.73 -10.09 -30.22
CA GLY A 136 2.42 -9.18 -29.13
C GLY A 136 1.82 -9.89 -27.93
N GLY A 137 1.25 -9.12 -27.00
CA GLY A 137 0.70 -9.63 -25.76
C GLY A 137 0.23 -8.51 -24.84
N ASN A 138 -0.03 -8.87 -23.60
CA ASN A 138 -0.38 -7.94 -22.54
C ASN A 138 0.35 -8.33 -21.25
N ALA A 139 0.89 -7.34 -20.54
CA ALA A 139 1.43 -7.51 -19.20
C ALA A 139 0.60 -6.68 -18.23
N ALA A 140 0.20 -7.26 -17.11
CA ALA A 140 -0.50 -6.58 -16.04
C ALA A 140 0.16 -6.87 -14.70
N LEU A 141 0.25 -5.85 -13.84
CA LEU A 141 0.75 -5.92 -12.47
C LEU A 141 -0.24 -5.23 -11.54
N ILE A 142 -0.66 -5.92 -10.51
CA ILE A 142 -1.44 -5.34 -9.43
C ILE A 142 -0.58 -5.34 -8.17
N THR A 143 -0.46 -4.17 -7.56
CA THR A 143 0.23 -3.98 -6.29
C THR A 143 -0.79 -3.59 -5.24
N ASP A 144 -0.91 -4.41 -4.21
CA ASP A 144 -1.77 -4.20 -3.05
C ASP A 144 -0.91 -4.02 -1.80
N SER A 145 -1.23 -3.02 -0.97
CA SER A 145 -0.65 -2.87 0.35
C SER A 145 -1.72 -2.47 1.36
N GLY A 146 -1.70 -3.10 2.53
CA GLY A 146 -2.55 -2.74 3.65
C GLY A 146 -1.72 -2.64 4.92
N THR A 147 -1.74 -1.47 5.59
CA THR A 147 -1.03 -1.23 6.86
C THR A 147 -2.03 -1.03 7.98
N ALA A 148 -1.79 -1.62 9.14
CA ALA A 148 -2.54 -1.35 10.36
C ALA A 148 -1.58 -1.09 11.52
N LEU A 149 -1.75 0.06 12.21
CA LEU A 149 -0.93 0.47 13.33
C LEU A 149 -1.81 0.87 14.52
N LEU A 150 -1.47 0.34 15.69
CA LEU A 150 -1.89 0.89 16.96
C LEU A 150 -0.95 2.03 17.32
N LEU A 151 -1.49 3.23 17.51
CA LEU A 151 -0.76 4.45 17.82
C LEU A 151 -0.95 4.84 19.29
N TYR A 152 0.11 5.33 19.89
CA TYR A 152 0.09 5.95 21.22
C TYR A 152 0.65 7.36 21.15
N ARG A 153 -0.13 8.35 21.62
CA ARG A 153 0.26 9.75 21.72
C ARG A 153 1.25 9.93 22.87
N ALA A 154 2.56 9.91 22.53
CA ALA A 154 3.65 10.02 23.50
C ALA A 154 3.94 11.45 23.91
N LEU A 155 3.62 12.42 23.05
CA LEU A 155 3.74 13.85 23.31
C LEU A 155 2.48 14.54 22.79
N GLU A 156 1.90 15.41 23.59
CA GLU A 156 0.83 16.31 23.19
C GLU A 156 1.06 17.70 23.81
N ALA A 157 1.16 18.70 22.95
CA ALA A 157 1.32 20.10 23.31
C ALA A 157 0.45 20.97 22.39
N PRO A 158 0.20 22.23 22.72
CA PRO A 158 -0.71 23.09 21.95
C PRO A 158 -0.36 23.25 20.47
N THR A 159 0.91 23.12 20.09
CA THR A 159 1.41 23.31 18.71
C THR A 159 2.14 22.11 18.15
N GLN A 160 2.19 20.99 18.86
CA GLN A 160 2.94 19.81 18.40
C GLN A 160 2.43 18.54 19.06
N TYR A 161 2.60 17.43 18.34
CA TYR A 161 2.38 16.10 18.91
C TYR A 161 3.33 15.06 18.34
N ALA A 162 3.54 13.99 19.11
CA ALA A 162 4.27 12.81 18.65
C ALA A 162 3.49 11.54 18.98
N ASP A 163 3.33 10.68 17.98
CA ASP A 163 2.76 9.35 18.11
C ASP A 163 3.83 8.29 17.90
N LEU A 164 3.79 7.23 18.68
CA LEU A 164 4.54 6.00 18.48
C LEU A 164 3.57 4.90 18.03
N GLY A 165 3.99 4.02 17.14
CA GLY A 165 3.12 3.02 16.54
C GLY A 165 3.75 1.65 16.46
N VAL A 166 2.92 0.61 16.62
CA VAL A 166 3.26 -0.78 16.36
C VAL A 166 2.16 -1.44 15.56
N GLY A 167 2.50 -2.36 14.67
CA GLY A 167 1.50 -3.04 13.85
C GLY A 167 2.11 -3.88 12.75
N PHE A 168 1.46 -3.88 11.60
CA PHE A 168 1.90 -4.70 10.47
C PHE A 168 1.54 -4.06 9.13
N ARG A 169 2.26 -4.46 8.08
CA ARG A 169 1.95 -4.19 6.68
C ARG A 169 1.82 -5.50 5.92
N ALA A 170 0.71 -5.68 5.25
CA ALA A 170 0.47 -6.78 4.32
C ALA A 170 0.72 -6.33 2.89
N TRP A 171 1.45 -7.12 2.14
CA TRP A 171 1.74 -6.92 0.72
C TRP A 171 1.08 -7.98 -0.14
N GLY A 172 0.60 -7.60 -1.31
CA GLY A 172 0.11 -8.47 -2.35
C GLY A 172 0.57 -8.01 -3.73
N PHE A 173 1.19 -8.88 -4.48
CA PHE A 173 1.59 -8.66 -5.86
C PHE A 173 0.96 -9.73 -6.74
N SER A 174 0.34 -9.32 -7.84
CA SER A 174 -0.19 -10.23 -8.86
C SER A 174 0.25 -9.77 -10.23
N SER A 175 0.97 -10.61 -10.94
CA SER A 175 1.45 -10.32 -12.29
C SER A 175 0.86 -11.34 -13.28
N ASN A 176 0.39 -10.84 -14.41
CA ASN A 176 -0.13 -11.61 -15.52
C ASN A 176 0.61 -11.21 -16.79
N LEU A 177 1.19 -12.18 -17.48
CA LEU A 177 1.79 -12.01 -18.79
C LEU A 177 1.07 -12.93 -19.78
N THR A 178 0.42 -12.34 -20.78
CA THR A 178 -0.22 -13.08 -21.87
C THR A 178 0.49 -12.76 -23.18
N LEU A 179 0.92 -13.80 -23.91
CA LEU A 179 1.53 -13.69 -25.22
C LEU A 179 0.58 -14.24 -26.27
N ASN A 180 0.30 -13.46 -27.30
CA ASN A 180 -0.60 -13.83 -28.40
C ASN A 180 0.09 -14.82 -29.35
N PRO A 181 -0.66 -15.79 -29.91
CA PRO A 181 -0.09 -16.78 -30.82
C PRO A 181 0.56 -16.15 -32.05
N GLY A 182 1.71 -16.71 -32.44
CA GLY A 182 2.42 -16.44 -33.67
C GLY A 182 2.79 -17.75 -34.35
N ALA A 183 4.08 -17.99 -34.56
CA ALA A 183 4.56 -19.32 -34.96
C ALA A 183 4.46 -20.35 -33.82
N LEU A 184 4.43 -19.88 -32.57
CA LEU A 184 4.15 -20.69 -31.39
C LEU A 184 2.73 -20.41 -30.87
N PRO A 185 2.09 -21.40 -30.18
CA PRO A 185 0.82 -21.21 -29.51
C PRO A 185 0.90 -20.07 -28.47
N GLY A 186 -0.19 -19.35 -28.32
CA GLY A 186 -0.30 -18.34 -27.26
C GLY A 186 -0.10 -18.96 -25.87
N THR A 187 0.46 -18.18 -24.95
CA THR A 187 0.71 -18.62 -23.58
C THR A 187 0.36 -17.53 -22.57
N SER A 188 -0.03 -17.94 -21.37
CA SER A 188 -0.27 -17.04 -20.26
C SER A 188 0.45 -17.54 -19.01
N VAL A 189 1.15 -16.62 -18.34
CA VAL A 189 1.88 -16.90 -17.10
C VAL A 189 1.38 -15.97 -16.02
N ASN A 190 0.88 -16.56 -14.93
CA ASN A 190 0.43 -15.83 -13.74
C ASN A 190 1.41 -16.09 -12.60
N ARG A 191 1.77 -15.04 -11.87
CA ARG A 191 2.61 -15.10 -10.67
C ARG A 191 1.98 -14.22 -9.60
N SER A 192 2.00 -14.67 -8.36
CA SER A 192 1.58 -13.88 -7.20
C SER A 192 2.53 -14.11 -6.03
N ALA A 193 2.71 -13.07 -5.24
CA ALA A 193 3.44 -13.11 -3.98
C ALA A 193 2.65 -12.32 -2.93
N SER A 194 2.65 -12.80 -1.69
CA SER A 194 2.06 -12.07 -0.57
C SER A 194 2.79 -12.40 0.71
N TRP A 195 2.95 -11.40 1.58
CA TRP A 195 3.56 -11.56 2.88
C TRP A 195 3.06 -10.49 3.85
N VAL A 196 3.43 -10.61 5.11
CA VAL A 196 3.11 -9.65 6.16
C VAL A 196 4.38 -9.30 6.92
N ASP A 197 4.62 -8.01 7.09
CA ASP A 197 5.74 -7.43 7.79
C ASP A 197 5.27 -6.82 9.11
N PRO A 198 5.82 -7.22 10.27
CA PRO A 198 5.66 -6.47 11.51
C PRO A 198 6.33 -5.11 11.39
N LEU A 199 5.71 -4.07 11.95
CA LEU A 199 6.16 -2.68 11.87
C LEU A 199 6.26 -2.04 13.25
N ILE A 200 7.25 -1.15 13.37
CA ILE A 200 7.31 -0.11 14.40
C ILE A 200 7.50 1.23 13.70
N GLY A 201 6.86 2.28 14.20
CA GLY A 201 6.94 3.59 13.56
C GLY A 201 6.54 4.72 14.47
N GLY A 202 6.52 5.91 13.89
CA GLY A 202 6.12 7.11 14.61
C GLY A 202 5.76 8.25 13.68
N ARG A 203 5.06 9.22 14.25
CA ARG A 203 4.65 10.45 13.58
C ARG A 203 4.93 11.62 14.51
N TYR A 204 5.48 12.67 13.93
CA TYR A 204 5.66 13.95 14.60
C TYR A 204 5.02 15.06 13.79
N HIS A 205 4.26 15.91 14.44
CA HIS A 205 3.64 17.08 13.84
C HIS A 205 3.97 18.33 14.64
N ILE A 206 4.17 19.44 13.93
CA ILE A 206 4.37 20.76 14.53
C ILE A 206 3.65 21.83 13.70
N ASP A 207 2.87 22.67 14.38
CA ASP A 207 2.31 23.90 13.81
C ASP A 207 3.40 24.95 13.62
N LEU A 208 3.39 25.61 12.48
CA LEU A 208 4.32 26.70 12.22
C LEU A 208 3.84 27.99 12.89
N PRO A 209 4.76 28.76 13.51
CA PRO A 209 4.38 29.99 14.21
C PRO A 209 3.81 31.02 13.23
N ALA A 210 2.76 31.72 13.68
CA ALA A 210 2.18 32.84 12.94
C ALA A 210 3.24 33.92 12.72
N GLY A 211 3.38 34.41 11.48
CA GLY A 211 4.38 35.39 11.09
C GLY A 211 5.43 34.87 10.09
N LEU A 212 5.73 33.56 10.08
CA LEU A 212 6.54 32.93 9.05
C LEU A 212 5.68 32.63 7.81
N LEU A 213 4.47 32.12 8.05
CA LEU A 213 3.41 31.81 7.06
C LEU A 213 2.06 32.27 7.61
N PRO A 214 1.01 32.36 6.79
CA PRO A 214 -0.34 32.50 7.29
C PRO A 214 -0.67 31.43 8.33
N SER A 215 -1.62 31.70 9.24
CA SER A 215 -2.06 30.69 10.23
C SER A 215 -2.61 29.43 9.59
N GLY A 216 -2.44 28.29 10.27
CA GLY A 216 -2.94 27.00 9.81
C GLY A 216 -1.92 26.15 9.02
N PHE A 217 -0.67 26.60 8.89
CA PHE A 217 0.40 25.77 8.34
C PHE A 217 1.12 24.96 9.41
N GLY A 218 1.48 23.73 9.06
CA GLY A 218 2.24 22.80 9.90
C GLY A 218 3.18 21.94 9.08
N LEU A 219 3.96 21.12 9.77
CA LEU A 219 4.83 20.12 9.20
C LEU A 219 4.54 18.77 9.87
N THR A 220 4.43 17.71 9.08
CA THR A 220 4.34 16.34 9.58
C THR A 220 5.47 15.50 9.02
N ALA A 221 6.11 14.74 9.89
CA ALA A 221 7.04 13.68 9.53
C ALA A 221 6.49 12.35 10.08
N TYR A 222 6.44 11.33 9.23
CA TYR A 222 6.08 9.97 9.58
C TYR A 222 7.16 9.02 9.10
N GLY A 223 7.46 8.00 9.90
CA GLY A 223 8.35 6.93 9.50
C GLY A 223 8.01 5.63 10.17
N ASP A 224 8.22 4.53 9.45
CA ASP A 224 8.13 3.18 9.99
C ASP A 224 9.27 2.31 9.45
N VAL A 225 9.59 1.27 10.22
CA VAL A 225 10.53 0.21 9.85
C VAL A 225 9.96 -1.14 10.23
N GLY A 226 10.25 -2.16 9.44
CA GLY A 226 9.68 -3.48 9.61
C GLY A 226 10.33 -4.57 8.77
N GLY A 227 9.58 -5.64 8.56
CA GLY A 227 10.05 -6.86 7.92
C GLY A 227 10.80 -7.76 8.90
N PHE A 228 11.95 -7.32 9.40
CA PHE A 228 12.80 -8.02 10.38
C PHE A 228 13.04 -9.49 10.05
N GLY A 229 12.94 -9.87 8.76
CA GLY A 229 13.08 -11.26 8.30
C GLY A 229 11.86 -12.15 8.56
N VAL A 230 10.71 -11.60 8.98
CA VAL A 230 9.45 -12.35 9.16
C VAL A 230 8.75 -12.53 7.80
N GLY A 231 8.52 -11.44 7.07
CA GLY A 231 8.06 -11.42 5.68
C GLY A 231 9.20 -10.95 4.78
N ALA A 232 9.40 -9.64 4.67
CA ALA A 232 10.56 -9.04 4.03
C ALA A 232 11.79 -9.06 4.96
N HIS A 233 12.99 -8.98 4.37
CA HIS A 233 14.21 -8.73 5.14
C HIS A 233 14.17 -7.35 5.77
N SER A 234 13.71 -6.37 5.02
CA SER A 234 13.48 -5.01 5.48
C SER A 234 12.30 -4.40 4.74
N ASP A 235 11.51 -3.63 5.45
CA ASP A 235 10.43 -2.78 4.94
C ASP A 235 10.54 -1.45 5.70
N TRP A 236 10.63 -0.33 5.01
CA TRP A 236 10.65 0.95 5.67
C TRP A 236 9.96 2.03 4.82
N GLN A 237 9.43 3.02 5.50
CA GLN A 237 8.75 4.14 4.87
C GLN A 237 9.08 5.44 5.58
N LEU A 238 9.22 6.51 4.79
CA LEU A 238 9.30 7.88 5.26
C LEU A 238 8.32 8.76 4.49
N ILE A 239 7.60 9.62 5.21
CA ILE A 239 6.71 10.63 4.64
C ILE A 239 7.01 11.95 5.33
N GLY A 240 7.20 13.01 4.55
CA GLY A 240 7.28 14.39 5.04
C GLY A 240 6.26 15.24 4.32
N THR A 241 5.46 15.99 5.05
CA THR A 241 4.43 16.88 4.47
C THR A 241 4.49 18.29 5.05
N VAL A 242 4.14 19.24 4.21
CA VAL A 242 3.65 20.54 4.62
C VAL A 242 2.12 20.45 4.68
N ASP A 243 1.57 20.84 5.81
CA ASP A 243 0.15 20.73 6.09
C ASP A 243 -0.48 22.11 6.08
N TYR A 244 -1.73 22.20 5.62
CA TYR A 244 -2.53 23.41 5.69
C TYR A 244 -3.95 23.10 6.15
N THR A 245 -4.35 23.69 7.27
CA THR A 245 -5.65 23.48 7.92
C THR A 245 -6.53 24.72 7.69
N PRO A 246 -7.26 24.81 6.55
CA PRO A 246 -8.15 25.93 6.25
C PRO A 246 -9.37 25.99 7.18
N THR A 247 -9.82 24.83 7.66
CA THR A 247 -10.97 24.70 8.56
C THR A 247 -10.72 23.58 9.58
N PRO A 248 -11.42 23.57 10.73
CA PRO A 248 -11.19 22.54 11.75
C PRO A 248 -11.44 21.09 11.32
N TRP A 249 -12.22 20.89 10.26
CA TRP A 249 -12.59 19.57 9.74
C TRP A 249 -11.79 19.13 8.51
N LEU A 250 -10.93 20.01 7.93
CA LEU A 250 -10.14 19.74 6.73
C LEU A 250 -8.67 20.09 6.94
N ASN A 251 -7.79 19.15 6.66
CA ASN A 251 -6.35 19.37 6.58
C ASN A 251 -5.83 18.87 5.22
N LEU A 252 -5.12 19.73 4.51
CA LEU A 252 -4.50 19.44 3.22
C LEU A 252 -3.00 19.16 3.44
N HIS A 253 -2.48 18.16 2.75
CA HIS A 253 -1.08 17.75 2.86
C HIS A 253 -0.42 17.71 1.49
N LEU A 254 0.73 18.32 1.38
CA LEU A 254 1.61 18.21 0.21
C LEU A 254 2.99 17.80 0.68
N GLY A 255 3.56 16.77 0.11
CA GLY A 255 4.84 16.28 0.56
C GLY A 255 5.47 15.24 -0.33
N TYR A 256 6.32 14.42 0.28
CA TYR A 256 7.06 13.38 -0.38
C TYR A 256 7.02 12.09 0.43
N ARG A 257 6.78 10.97 -0.23
CA ARG A 257 6.77 9.62 0.35
C ARG A 257 7.85 8.78 -0.31
N SER A 258 8.63 8.08 0.50
CA SER A 258 9.63 7.11 0.08
C SER A 258 9.36 5.81 0.84
N LEU A 259 9.26 4.70 0.12
CA LEU A 259 8.98 3.38 0.67
C LEU A 259 9.91 2.37 -0.02
N ASN A 260 10.54 1.52 0.76
CA ASN A 260 11.41 0.44 0.25
C ASN A 260 11.10 -0.85 0.96
N PHE A 261 11.14 -1.96 0.21
CA PHE A 261 11.16 -3.30 0.79
C PHE A 261 12.14 -4.22 0.06
N ASP A 262 12.78 -5.11 0.81
CA ASP A 262 13.64 -6.19 0.30
C ASP A 262 13.02 -7.53 0.71
N TYR A 263 12.38 -8.21 -0.23
CA TYR A 263 11.71 -9.48 -0.04
C TYR A 263 12.40 -10.58 -0.84
N THR A 264 12.54 -11.75 -0.23
CA THR A 264 13.03 -12.96 -0.91
C THR A 264 12.04 -14.08 -0.68
N ALA A 265 11.46 -14.62 -1.77
CA ALA A 265 10.53 -15.73 -1.70
C ALA A 265 11.27 -17.01 -1.26
N SER A 266 10.82 -17.64 -0.18
CA SER A 266 11.34 -18.93 0.29
C SER A 266 10.74 -20.05 -0.56
N GLY A 267 11.56 -20.83 -1.28
CA GLY A 267 11.09 -22.05 -1.96
C GLY A 267 11.69 -22.30 -3.34
N GLY A 268 12.83 -22.96 -3.41
CA GLY A 268 13.39 -23.67 -4.60
C GLY A 268 13.91 -22.82 -5.76
N PHE A 269 13.43 -21.60 -5.88
CA PHE A 269 13.95 -20.52 -6.71
C PHE A 269 13.83 -19.24 -5.88
N ASP A 270 14.91 -18.86 -5.24
CA ASP A 270 15.02 -17.65 -4.39
C ASP A 270 14.90 -16.38 -5.24
N LEU A 271 13.68 -16.08 -5.70
CA LEU A 271 13.41 -14.84 -6.41
C LEU A 271 13.34 -13.72 -5.40
N GLY A 272 14.34 -12.86 -5.40
CA GLY A 272 14.39 -11.69 -4.52
C GLY A 272 13.92 -10.43 -5.25
N PHE A 273 13.20 -9.57 -4.54
CA PHE A 273 12.77 -8.25 -5.02
C PHE A 273 13.28 -7.20 -4.04
N ASN A 274 14.07 -6.27 -4.54
CA ASN A 274 14.32 -5.02 -3.82
C ASN A 274 13.60 -3.91 -4.62
N VAL A 275 12.62 -3.28 -3.98
CA VAL A 275 11.78 -2.28 -4.62
C VAL A 275 11.82 -1.01 -3.81
N HIS A 276 12.14 0.08 -4.47
CA HIS A 276 12.11 1.43 -3.91
C HIS A 276 11.10 2.27 -4.68
N MET A 277 10.05 2.68 -4.00
CA MET A 277 9.00 3.57 -4.52
C MET A 277 9.17 4.93 -3.88
N LYS A 278 9.21 6.00 -4.68
CA LYS A 278 9.39 7.36 -4.18
C LYS A 278 8.70 8.37 -5.07
N GLY A 279 8.15 9.43 -4.46
CA GLY A 279 7.50 10.48 -5.22
C GLY A 279 6.66 11.43 -4.38
N PRO A 280 6.14 12.50 -5.00
CA PRO A 280 5.27 13.44 -4.34
C PRO A 280 3.95 12.80 -3.92
N ILE A 281 3.42 13.24 -2.77
CA ILE A 281 2.13 12.86 -2.23
C ILE A 281 1.27 14.10 -2.00
N LEU A 282 0.01 14.01 -2.40
CA LEU A 282 -1.03 15.00 -2.13
C LEU A 282 -2.17 14.30 -1.37
N ALA A 283 -2.58 14.84 -0.24
CA ALA A 283 -3.62 14.24 0.58
C ALA A 283 -4.58 15.29 1.16
N ALA A 284 -5.79 14.84 1.51
CA ALA A 284 -6.76 15.64 2.23
C ALA A 284 -7.33 14.80 3.38
N THR A 285 -7.16 15.27 4.62
CA THR A 285 -7.72 14.63 5.81
C THR A 285 -9.02 15.32 6.22
N PHE A 286 -10.08 14.53 6.31
CA PHE A 286 -11.38 14.95 6.82
C PHE A 286 -11.52 14.44 8.26
N ARG A 287 -11.88 15.32 9.17
CA ARG A 287 -12.09 15.03 10.60
C ARG A 287 -13.59 15.05 10.92
N PHE A 288 -14.03 14.00 11.64
CA PHE A 288 -15.40 13.78 12.08
C PHE A 288 -15.47 13.60 13.60
#